data_a269394b318cb4dc5901f70e73c2fa7e
#
_entry.id   a269394b318cb4dc5901f70e73c2fa7e
#
_cell.length_a   1.000
_cell.length_b   1.000
_cell.length_c   1.000
_cell.angle_alpha   90.00
_cell.angle_beta   90.00
_cell.angle_gamma   90.00
#
_symmetry.space_group_name_H-M   'P 1'
#
loop_
_entity.id
_entity.type
_entity.pdbx_description
1 polymer ?
#
loop_
_entity_poly.entity_id
_entity_poly.type
_entity_poly.pdbx_seq_one_letter_code
_entity_poly.pdbx_strand_id
1 'polypeptide(L)'
;MGSEVKEGMDLYKKTGFIRASLMGVGLCAICSCSTSMFYSRVTPHEVNNLSGEHAEAVATLNRWSFASRFSLKSDEGSFSGDLKWSQQGDTFTLEFSGPFGTGSLVIKGNTKVVKLITSDGQSVLAKTPESLMKSQFGWTVPISHFRYWMLGIPDRRLSEGITNMVFDSVGRWVRFSQAGCNVDISGYYEIRKPNLPRRVFVVCGERESRIAFRDWEVGH
;
A
#
# COMPACT_ATOMS: atom_id res chain seq x y z
N MET A 1 50.05 -16.05 -12.30
CA MET A 1 49.71 -15.62 -10.95
C MET A 1 48.26 -15.98 -10.68
N GLY A 2 48.05 -17.20 -10.26
CA GLY A 2 46.73 -17.81 -10.11
C GLY A 2 46.89 -19.12 -9.37
N SER A 3 47.03 -19.07 -8.05
CA SER A 3 47.13 -20.28 -7.24
C SER A 3 47.06 -19.96 -5.73
N GLU A 4 45.96 -19.36 -5.27
CA GLU A 4 45.79 -19.15 -3.81
C GLU A 4 44.34 -19.08 -3.34
N VAL A 5 43.40 -19.73 -4.00
CA VAL A 5 41.99 -19.78 -3.52
C VAL A 5 41.44 -21.22 -3.49
N LYS A 6 42.30 -22.24 -3.37
CA LYS A 6 41.83 -23.65 -3.30
C LYS A 6 42.23 -24.43 -2.04
N GLU A 7 42.64 -23.78 -0.98
CA GLU A 7 43.15 -24.46 0.21
C GLU A 7 42.34 -24.25 1.51
N GLY A 8 41.06 -23.97 1.41
CA GLY A 8 40.16 -23.72 2.55
C GLY A 8 39.01 -24.70 2.77
N MET A 9 38.89 -25.77 2.02
CA MET A 9 37.67 -26.59 2.05
C MET A 9 37.85 -28.09 2.27
N ASP A 10 39.01 -28.51 2.73
CA ASP A 10 39.31 -29.97 2.93
C ASP A 10 39.68 -30.39 4.38
N LEU A 11 39.29 -29.65 5.39
CA LEU A 11 39.65 -29.92 6.78
C LEU A 11 38.47 -30.29 7.70
N TYR A 12 37.37 -30.82 7.17
CA TYR A 12 36.25 -31.29 8.02
C TYR A 12 35.77 -32.70 7.64
N LYS A 13 36.71 -33.64 7.42
CA LYS A 13 36.39 -35.06 7.33
C LYS A 13 37.52 -35.86 7.97
N LYS A 14 37.45 -36.09 9.28
CA LYS A 14 37.97 -37.29 9.98
C LYS A 14 38.01 -37.05 11.47
N THR A 15 37.22 -37.79 12.18
CA THR A 15 37.28 -38.38 13.52
C THR A 15 35.87 -38.36 14.08
N GLY A 16 35.23 -39.43 14.45
CA GLY A 16 35.62 -40.68 14.94
C GLY A 16 34.51 -41.14 15.87
N PHE A 17 34.00 -42.33 15.64
CA PHE A 17 33.01 -43.03 16.45
C PHE A 17 33.26 -42.98 17.96
N ILE A 18 32.25 -42.66 18.78
CA ILE A 18 32.03 -43.28 20.08
C ILE A 18 30.51 -43.43 20.34
N ARG A 19 30.12 -44.65 20.58
CA ARG A 19 28.79 -45.06 21.07
C ARG A 19 28.67 -44.70 22.55
N ALA A 20 27.51 -44.17 22.95
CA ALA A 20 26.96 -44.51 24.27
C ALA A 20 25.42 -44.25 24.26
N SER A 21 24.74 -45.25 24.64
CA SER A 21 23.31 -45.41 24.90
C SER A 21 22.84 -44.54 26.06
N LEU A 22 21.60 -44.05 26.06
CA LEU A 22 20.53 -44.35 27.03
C LEU A 22 19.50 -43.20 27.13
N MET A 23 18.29 -43.57 26.82
CA MET A 23 16.98 -43.16 27.40
C MET A 23 16.82 -41.73 27.97
N GLY A 24 15.87 -41.02 27.38
CA GLY A 24 15.21 -39.86 27.98
C GLY A 24 14.08 -39.41 27.09
N VAL A 25 12.90 -40.02 27.29
CA VAL A 25 11.64 -39.57 26.69
C VAL A 25 11.30 -38.20 27.26
N GLY A 26 11.53 -37.16 26.48
CA GLY A 26 11.06 -35.79 26.74
C GLY A 26 10.21 -35.33 25.59
N LEU A 27 8.89 -35.56 25.67
CA LEU A 27 7.90 -35.12 24.73
C LEU A 27 7.69 -33.59 24.92
N CYS A 28 8.58 -32.78 24.34
CA CYS A 28 8.32 -31.33 24.18
C CYS A 28 7.36 -31.15 22.99
N ALA A 29 6.08 -31.10 23.29
CA ALA A 29 5.09 -30.55 22.38
C ALA A 29 5.40 -29.05 22.18
N ILE A 30 6.19 -28.72 21.17
CA ILE A 30 6.26 -27.36 20.63
C ILE A 30 4.95 -27.08 19.94
N CYS A 31 4.04 -26.43 20.69
CA CYS A 31 2.84 -25.84 20.16
C CYS A 31 3.27 -24.64 19.28
N SER A 32 3.65 -24.92 18.03
CA SER A 32 3.81 -23.88 17.00
C SER A 32 2.42 -23.37 16.67
N CYS A 33 2.00 -22.30 17.33
CA CYS A 33 0.90 -21.46 16.88
C CYS A 33 1.28 -20.81 15.54
N SER A 34 1.20 -21.58 14.47
CA SER A 34 1.08 -21.01 13.14
C SER A 34 -0.31 -20.39 13.07
N THR A 35 -0.40 -19.08 13.32
CA THR A 35 -1.55 -18.27 12.93
C THR A 35 -1.57 -18.22 11.40
N SER A 36 -2.05 -19.31 10.79
CA SER A 36 -2.48 -19.28 9.40
C SER A 36 -3.67 -18.31 9.35
N MET A 37 -3.46 -17.12 8.80
CA MET A 37 -4.56 -16.27 8.37
C MET A 37 -5.35 -17.08 7.33
N PHE A 38 -6.45 -17.65 7.74
CA PHE A 38 -7.40 -18.28 6.84
C PHE A 38 -8.03 -17.17 5.98
N TYR A 39 -7.45 -16.93 4.81
CA TYR A 39 -8.17 -16.24 3.74
C TYR A 39 -9.20 -17.25 3.21
N SER A 40 -10.42 -17.18 3.69
CA SER A 40 -11.52 -17.91 3.08
C SER A 40 -11.64 -17.46 1.63
N ARG A 41 -11.46 -18.38 0.69
CA ARG A 41 -11.88 -18.17 -0.69
C ARG A 41 -13.39 -18.11 -0.68
N VAL A 42 -13.94 -16.93 -0.58
CA VAL A 42 -15.37 -16.70 -0.68
C VAL A 42 -15.77 -16.94 -2.13
N THR A 43 -16.85 -17.66 -2.36
CA THR A 43 -17.34 -17.91 -3.72
C THR A 43 -17.82 -16.62 -4.37
N PRO A 44 -17.78 -16.49 -5.72
CA PRO A 44 -18.18 -15.28 -6.41
C PRO A 44 -19.58 -14.74 -6.06
N HIS A 45 -20.47 -15.62 -5.61
CA HIS A 45 -21.85 -15.26 -5.26
C HIS A 45 -21.98 -14.65 -3.86
N GLU A 46 -21.18 -15.09 -2.88
CA GLU A 46 -21.13 -14.51 -1.53
C GLU A 46 -20.34 -13.20 -1.52
N VAL A 47 -19.32 -13.08 -2.35
CA VAL A 47 -18.53 -11.87 -2.56
C VAL A 47 -19.39 -10.66 -2.94
N ASN A 48 -20.40 -10.85 -3.78
CA ASN A 48 -21.27 -9.77 -4.25
C ASN A 48 -22.14 -9.13 -3.15
N ASN A 49 -22.47 -9.84 -2.09
CA ASN A 49 -23.32 -9.32 -1.02
C ASN A 49 -22.49 -8.65 0.09
N LEU A 50 -21.43 -9.29 0.56
CA LEU A 50 -20.60 -8.77 1.67
C LEU A 50 -19.66 -7.63 1.25
N SER A 51 -19.10 -7.70 0.03
CA SER A 51 -18.24 -6.64 -0.49
C SER A 51 -19.01 -5.37 -0.85
N GLY A 52 -20.32 -5.50 -1.13
CA GLY A 52 -21.21 -4.38 -1.45
C GLY A 52 -21.34 -3.40 -0.30
N GLU A 53 -21.72 -3.87 0.88
CA GLU A 53 -22.05 -3.01 2.03
C GLU A 53 -20.88 -2.12 2.48
N HIS A 54 -19.68 -2.70 2.64
CA HIS A 54 -18.50 -1.92 3.01
C HIS A 54 -18.12 -0.92 1.93
N ALA A 55 -18.06 -1.37 0.67
CA ALA A 55 -17.68 -0.51 -0.45
C ALA A 55 -18.71 0.63 -0.66
N GLU A 56 -19.99 0.38 -0.48
CA GLU A 56 -21.04 1.42 -0.54
C GLU A 56 -20.90 2.42 0.59
N ALA A 57 -20.73 1.96 1.83
CA ALA A 57 -20.53 2.83 2.98
C ALA A 57 -19.30 3.74 2.81
N VAL A 58 -18.21 3.20 2.25
CA VAL A 58 -16.99 3.97 1.97
C VAL A 58 -17.19 4.93 0.78
N ALA A 59 -17.90 4.51 -0.27
CA ALA A 59 -18.14 5.31 -1.46
C ALA A 59 -18.99 6.57 -1.19
N THR A 60 -19.79 6.58 -0.11
CA THR A 60 -20.57 7.76 0.30
C THR A 60 -19.75 8.85 0.98
N LEU A 61 -18.49 8.57 1.35
CA LEU A 61 -17.63 9.54 2.03
C LEU A 61 -17.26 10.69 1.09
N ASN A 62 -17.88 11.85 1.30
CA ASN A 62 -17.62 13.07 0.53
C ASN A 62 -16.53 13.95 1.16
N ARG A 63 -16.31 13.81 2.47
CA ARG A 63 -15.31 14.57 3.20
C ARG A 63 -14.50 13.63 4.08
N TRP A 64 -13.20 13.62 3.86
CA TRP A 64 -12.28 12.84 4.66
C TRP A 64 -10.87 13.42 4.59
N SER A 65 -10.07 13.14 5.58
CA SER A 65 -8.66 13.44 5.57
C SER A 65 -7.87 12.35 6.29
N PHE A 66 -6.58 12.29 5.98
CA PHE A 66 -5.65 11.45 6.72
C PHE A 66 -4.25 12.06 6.81
N ALA A 67 -3.52 11.64 7.83
CA ALA A 67 -2.08 11.76 7.92
C ALA A 67 -1.45 10.37 7.79
N SER A 68 -0.36 10.26 7.03
CA SER A 68 0.30 8.99 6.76
C SER A 68 1.80 9.12 6.63
N ARG A 69 2.51 8.01 6.77
CA ARG A 69 3.85 7.84 6.25
C ARG A 69 3.76 7.32 4.84
N PHE A 70 4.51 7.92 3.95
CA PHE A 70 4.53 7.59 2.53
C PHE A 70 5.94 7.24 2.08
N SER A 71 6.06 6.25 1.19
CA SER A 71 7.27 6.00 0.43
C SER A 71 6.93 5.62 -1.00
N LEU A 72 7.75 6.11 -1.92
CA LEU A 72 7.74 5.75 -3.34
C LEU A 72 9.12 5.24 -3.70
N LYS A 73 9.16 4.10 -4.38
CA LYS A 73 10.37 3.54 -4.96
C LYS A 73 10.17 3.40 -6.46
N SER A 74 11.17 3.80 -7.24
CA SER A 74 11.25 3.65 -8.70
C SER A 74 12.71 3.46 -9.12
N ASP A 75 12.95 3.24 -10.40
CA ASP A 75 14.30 3.14 -10.94
C ASP A 75 15.07 4.46 -10.86
N GLU A 76 14.35 5.60 -10.91
CA GLU A 76 14.93 6.93 -10.78
C GLU A 76 15.32 7.27 -9.33
N GLY A 77 14.90 6.44 -8.35
CA GLY A 77 15.23 6.64 -6.94
C GLY A 77 14.11 6.33 -5.98
N SER A 78 14.34 6.70 -4.72
CA SER A 78 13.36 6.50 -3.65
C SER A 78 13.07 7.80 -2.93
N PHE A 79 11.80 8.03 -2.66
CA PHE A 79 11.31 9.15 -1.87
C PHE A 79 10.51 8.62 -0.68
N SER A 80 10.68 9.23 0.49
CA SER A 80 9.85 8.93 1.66
C SER A 80 9.64 10.18 2.50
N GLY A 81 8.51 10.23 3.18
CA GLY A 81 8.15 11.38 3.99
C GLY A 81 6.78 11.22 4.63
N ASP A 82 6.22 12.34 5.03
CA ASP A 82 4.86 12.45 5.50
C ASP A 82 3.95 12.91 4.35
N LEU A 83 2.77 12.32 4.28
CA LEU A 83 1.71 12.70 3.37
C LEU A 83 0.45 12.99 4.18
N LYS A 84 -0.11 14.19 3.99
CA LYS A 84 -1.46 14.52 4.40
C LYS A 84 -2.33 14.66 3.16
N TRP A 85 -3.52 14.11 3.23
CA TRP A 85 -4.53 14.25 2.17
C TRP A 85 -5.84 14.71 2.78
N SER A 86 -6.40 15.77 2.22
CA SER A 86 -7.75 16.24 2.51
C SER A 86 -8.57 16.18 1.25
N GLN A 87 -9.76 15.59 1.32
CA GLN A 87 -10.71 15.45 0.23
C GLN A 87 -12.05 16.05 0.63
N GLN A 88 -12.65 16.85 -0.25
CA GLN A 88 -14.00 17.37 -0.08
C GLN A 88 -14.71 17.37 -1.46
N GLY A 89 -15.60 16.41 -1.66
CA GLY A 89 -16.19 16.16 -2.97
C GLY A 89 -15.09 15.91 -4.01
N ASP A 90 -15.04 16.73 -5.05
CA ASP A 90 -14.01 16.65 -6.09
C ASP A 90 -12.75 17.49 -5.79
N THR A 91 -12.78 18.31 -4.74
CA THR A 91 -11.64 19.15 -4.36
C THR A 91 -10.71 18.38 -3.42
N PHE A 92 -9.42 18.48 -3.65
CA PHE A 92 -8.42 17.80 -2.82
C PHE A 92 -7.20 18.68 -2.55
N THR A 93 -6.51 18.36 -1.47
CA THR A 93 -5.18 18.87 -1.14
C THR A 93 -4.32 17.72 -0.67
N LEU A 94 -3.15 17.57 -1.29
CA LEU A 94 -2.07 16.66 -0.92
C LEU A 94 -0.89 17.51 -0.42
N GLU A 95 -0.43 17.23 0.77
CA GLU A 95 0.75 17.88 1.36
C GLU A 95 1.82 16.83 1.62
N PHE A 96 2.93 16.96 0.94
CA PHE A 96 4.10 16.12 1.11
C PHE A 96 5.17 16.89 1.88
N SER A 97 5.83 16.24 2.81
CA SER A 97 7.02 16.75 3.48
C SER A 97 8.06 15.66 3.60
N GLY A 98 9.30 15.99 3.25
CA GLY A 98 10.43 15.08 3.37
C GLY A 98 10.78 14.78 4.83
N PRO A 99 11.77 13.89 5.07
CA PRO A 99 12.24 13.58 6.40
C PRO A 99 12.67 14.87 7.13
N PHE A 100 12.29 14.98 8.42
CA PHE A 100 12.57 16.15 9.27
C PHE A 100 12.03 17.49 8.73
N GLY A 101 10.97 17.44 7.88
CA GLY A 101 10.36 18.64 7.30
C GLY A 101 11.17 19.27 6.17
N THR A 102 12.19 18.58 5.66
CA THR A 102 13.00 19.07 4.52
C THR A 102 12.20 18.96 3.23
N GLY A 103 12.00 20.09 2.57
CA GLY A 103 11.26 20.17 1.32
C GLY A 103 9.77 19.87 1.50
N SER A 104 8.93 20.80 1.15
CA SER A 104 7.49 20.61 1.14
C SER A 104 6.94 20.80 -0.27
N LEU A 105 5.89 20.06 -0.56
CA LEU A 105 5.22 20.08 -1.84
C LEU A 105 3.72 19.99 -1.57
N VAL A 106 2.95 20.92 -2.12
CA VAL A 106 1.50 20.92 -2.04
C VAL A 106 0.91 20.76 -3.42
N ILE A 107 0.06 19.74 -3.60
CA ILE A 107 -0.77 19.58 -4.78
C ILE A 107 -2.22 19.80 -4.36
N LYS A 108 -2.88 20.76 -4.96
CA LYS A 108 -4.29 21.03 -4.72
C LYS A 108 -5.05 21.24 -6.01
N GLY A 109 -6.30 20.81 -6.04
CA GLY A 109 -7.10 20.97 -7.24
C GLY A 109 -8.45 20.30 -7.16
N ASN A 110 -9.03 20.14 -8.34
CA ASN A 110 -10.28 19.45 -8.57
C ASN A 110 -10.24 18.73 -9.93
N THR A 111 -11.39 18.28 -10.43
CA THR A 111 -11.50 17.57 -11.71
C THR A 111 -11.15 18.41 -12.95
N LYS A 112 -10.98 19.75 -12.83
CA LYS A 112 -10.76 20.67 -13.95
C LYS A 112 -9.37 21.29 -13.96
N VAL A 113 -8.76 21.50 -12.79
CA VAL A 113 -7.47 22.17 -12.64
C VAL A 113 -6.76 21.68 -11.41
N VAL A 114 -5.45 21.50 -11.53
CA VAL A 114 -4.56 21.10 -10.45
C VAL A 114 -3.37 22.06 -10.39
N LYS A 115 -2.99 22.43 -9.18
CA LYS A 115 -1.88 23.33 -8.89
C LYS A 115 -0.87 22.63 -7.99
N LEU A 116 0.39 22.60 -8.42
CA LEU A 116 1.55 22.29 -7.60
C LEU A 116 2.09 23.57 -6.99
N ILE A 117 2.49 23.52 -5.73
CA ILE A 117 3.19 24.60 -5.04
C ILE A 117 4.40 24.00 -4.34
N THR A 118 5.57 24.51 -4.61
CA THR A 118 6.84 24.09 -4.00
C THR A 118 7.19 24.93 -2.78
N SER A 119 8.13 24.49 -1.96
CA SER A 119 8.53 25.19 -0.73
C SER A 119 9.12 26.58 -0.95
N ASP A 120 9.69 26.84 -2.12
CA ASP A 120 10.20 28.16 -2.54
C ASP A 120 9.11 29.08 -3.12
N GLY A 121 7.84 28.64 -3.09
CA GLY A 121 6.68 29.42 -3.52
C GLY A 121 6.41 29.37 -5.02
N GLN A 122 7.20 28.66 -5.81
CA GLN A 122 6.90 28.45 -7.22
C GLN A 122 5.62 27.65 -7.38
N SER A 123 4.91 27.85 -8.49
CA SER A 123 3.69 27.11 -8.74
C SER A 123 3.51 26.78 -10.22
N VAL A 124 2.97 25.57 -10.45
CA VAL A 124 2.67 25.04 -11.78
C VAL A 124 1.22 24.62 -11.84
N LEU A 125 0.55 24.96 -12.93
CA LEU A 125 -0.83 24.55 -13.19
C LEU A 125 -0.88 23.44 -14.24
N ALA A 126 -1.79 22.52 -14.07
CA ALA A 126 -2.08 21.47 -15.04
C ALA A 126 -3.58 21.13 -15.08
N LYS A 127 -4.01 20.44 -16.14
CA LYS A 127 -5.42 20.03 -16.29
C LYS A 127 -5.78 18.84 -15.40
N THR A 128 -4.83 17.94 -15.15
CA THR A 128 -5.05 16.73 -14.32
C THR A 128 -3.85 16.48 -13.42
N PRO A 129 -4.03 15.76 -12.29
CA PRO A 129 -2.93 15.33 -11.45
C PRO A 129 -1.87 14.52 -12.21
N GLU A 130 -2.30 13.65 -13.12
CA GLU A 130 -1.42 12.80 -13.92
C GLU A 130 -0.57 13.64 -14.88
N SER A 131 -1.14 14.65 -15.55
CA SER A 131 -0.41 15.56 -16.43
C SER A 131 0.58 16.42 -15.65
N LEU A 132 0.24 16.82 -14.44
CA LEU A 132 1.12 17.53 -13.52
C LEU A 132 2.32 16.66 -13.14
N MET A 133 2.07 15.42 -12.70
CA MET A 133 3.13 14.48 -12.32
C MET A 133 4.07 14.20 -13.48
N LYS A 134 3.53 13.95 -14.67
CA LYS A 134 4.33 13.73 -15.88
C LYS A 134 5.21 14.92 -16.22
N SER A 135 4.69 16.14 -16.16
CA SER A 135 5.44 17.35 -16.52
C SER A 135 6.52 17.71 -15.50
N GLN A 136 6.28 17.48 -14.21
CA GLN A 136 7.19 17.90 -13.14
C GLN A 136 8.19 16.82 -12.73
N PHE A 137 7.80 15.54 -12.82
CA PHE A 137 8.59 14.42 -12.33
C PHE A 137 8.94 13.39 -13.42
N GLY A 138 8.49 13.59 -14.65
CA GLY A 138 8.79 12.70 -15.78
C GLY A 138 7.99 11.39 -15.81
N TRP A 139 7.19 11.11 -14.78
CA TRP A 139 6.43 9.87 -14.64
C TRP A 139 4.97 10.10 -14.26
N THR A 140 4.12 9.11 -14.48
CA THR A 140 2.69 9.19 -14.19
C THR A 140 2.31 8.20 -13.10
N VAL A 141 1.63 8.71 -12.07
CA VAL A 141 0.91 7.91 -11.08
C VAL A 141 -0.57 8.25 -11.23
N PRO A 142 -1.47 7.27 -11.23
CA PRO A 142 -2.89 7.50 -11.38
C PRO A 142 -3.51 8.08 -10.10
N ILE A 143 -3.13 9.31 -9.74
CA ILE A 143 -3.56 9.99 -8.51
C ILE A 143 -5.09 10.09 -8.43
N SER A 144 -5.75 10.27 -9.57
CA SER A 144 -7.22 10.32 -9.63
C SER A 144 -7.89 9.04 -9.11
N HIS A 145 -7.23 7.89 -9.23
CA HIS A 145 -7.73 6.62 -8.71
C HIS A 145 -7.33 6.41 -7.26
N PHE A 146 -6.21 7.00 -6.83
CA PHE A 146 -5.70 6.87 -5.45
C PHE A 146 -6.74 7.32 -4.43
N ARG A 147 -7.59 8.31 -4.73
CA ARG A 147 -8.65 8.73 -3.80
C ARG A 147 -9.57 7.58 -3.37
N TYR A 148 -9.80 6.59 -4.24
CA TYR A 148 -10.59 5.40 -3.93
C TYR A 148 -9.74 4.29 -3.33
N TRP A 149 -8.53 4.09 -3.86
CA TRP A 149 -7.63 3.06 -3.38
C TRP A 149 -7.16 3.33 -1.94
N MET A 150 -6.96 4.60 -1.56
CA MET A 150 -6.66 4.98 -0.18
C MET A 150 -7.82 4.66 0.76
N LEU A 151 -9.05 4.74 0.29
CA LEU A 151 -10.24 4.34 1.04
C LEU A 151 -10.43 2.81 1.08
N GLY A 152 -9.60 2.04 0.40
CA GLY A 152 -9.64 0.59 0.37
C GLY A 152 -10.68 0.03 -0.61
N ILE A 153 -11.06 0.77 -1.63
CA ILE A 153 -12.00 0.35 -2.67
C ILE A 153 -11.46 0.67 -4.06
N PRO A 154 -11.83 -0.10 -5.10
CA PRO A 154 -11.50 0.25 -6.47
C PRO A 154 -12.32 1.46 -6.96
N ASP A 155 -11.80 2.17 -7.96
CA ASP A 155 -12.52 3.25 -8.65
C ASP A 155 -13.56 2.67 -9.61
N ARG A 156 -14.82 2.66 -9.20
CA ARG A 156 -15.94 2.12 -9.98
C ARG A 156 -16.34 3.00 -11.19
N ARG A 157 -15.77 4.19 -11.33
CA ARG A 157 -16.04 5.08 -12.48
C ARG A 157 -15.29 4.64 -13.73
N LEU A 158 -14.27 3.81 -13.59
CA LEU A 158 -13.55 3.25 -14.72
C LEU A 158 -14.37 2.13 -15.37
N SER A 159 -14.42 2.16 -16.68
CA SER A 159 -14.95 1.06 -17.50
C SER A 159 -14.03 -0.16 -17.53
N GLU A 160 -12.76 0.02 -17.18
CA GLU A 160 -11.78 -1.05 -17.11
C GLU A 160 -12.06 -1.99 -15.93
N GLY A 161 -12.11 -3.28 -16.23
CA GLY A 161 -12.45 -4.31 -15.26
C GLY A 161 -11.48 -4.37 -14.08
N ILE A 162 -12.04 -4.64 -12.91
CA ILE A 162 -11.26 -4.97 -11.71
C ILE A 162 -10.90 -6.46 -11.81
N THR A 163 -9.62 -6.77 -11.63
CA THR A 163 -9.11 -8.16 -11.67
C THR A 163 -8.36 -8.50 -10.39
N ASN A 164 -7.95 -9.76 -10.21
CA ASN A 164 -7.19 -10.24 -9.04
C ASN A 164 -7.85 -9.90 -7.70
N MET A 165 -9.17 -10.00 -7.64
CA MET A 165 -10.00 -9.63 -6.49
C MET A 165 -9.81 -10.60 -5.33
N VAL A 166 -9.42 -10.07 -4.17
CA VAL A 166 -9.31 -10.81 -2.91
C VAL A 166 -9.99 -10.00 -1.81
N PHE A 167 -10.79 -10.69 -1.00
CA PHE A 167 -11.52 -10.12 0.13
C PHE A 167 -11.13 -10.81 1.43
N ASP A 168 -11.30 -10.12 2.55
CA ASP A 168 -11.23 -10.75 3.86
C ASP A 168 -12.56 -11.44 4.23
N SER A 169 -12.59 -12.06 5.41
CA SER A 169 -13.77 -12.83 5.89
C SER A 169 -15.03 -12.00 6.13
N VAL A 170 -14.92 -10.66 6.13
CA VAL A 170 -16.05 -9.74 6.30
C VAL A 170 -16.32 -8.91 5.04
N GLY A 171 -15.79 -9.34 3.89
CA GLY A 171 -16.06 -8.75 2.58
C GLY A 171 -15.30 -7.46 2.25
N ARG A 172 -14.26 -7.09 3.02
CA ARG A 172 -13.44 -5.92 2.69
C ARG A 172 -12.35 -6.30 1.70
N TRP A 173 -12.00 -5.38 0.83
CA TRP A 173 -10.95 -5.57 -0.15
C TRP A 173 -9.58 -5.77 0.51
N VAL A 174 -8.86 -6.80 0.11
CA VAL A 174 -7.47 -7.09 0.51
C VAL A 174 -6.53 -6.89 -0.66
N ARG A 175 -6.98 -7.24 -1.87
CA ARG A 175 -6.22 -7.06 -3.11
C ARG A 175 -7.14 -6.86 -4.28
N PHE A 176 -6.70 -6.05 -5.23
CA PHE A 176 -7.27 -5.96 -6.58
C PHE A 176 -6.25 -5.37 -7.55
N SER A 177 -6.49 -5.57 -8.85
CA SER A 177 -5.75 -4.89 -9.92
C SER A 177 -6.69 -4.01 -10.71
N GLN A 178 -6.26 -2.78 -10.99
CA GLN A 178 -7.02 -1.79 -11.75
C GLN A 178 -6.07 -0.77 -12.41
N ALA A 179 -6.39 -0.30 -13.61
CA ALA A 179 -5.62 0.71 -14.35
C ALA A 179 -4.11 0.35 -14.46
N GLY A 180 -3.79 -0.93 -14.68
CA GLY A 180 -2.41 -1.41 -14.79
C GLY A 180 -1.63 -1.45 -13.48
N CYS A 181 -2.29 -1.24 -12.35
CA CYS A 181 -1.69 -1.28 -11.01
C CYS A 181 -2.25 -2.42 -10.17
N ASN A 182 -1.43 -2.96 -9.28
CA ASN A 182 -1.84 -3.87 -8.22
C ASN A 182 -1.95 -3.10 -6.91
N VAL A 183 -3.06 -3.28 -6.20
CA VAL A 183 -3.36 -2.62 -4.93
C VAL A 183 -3.54 -3.68 -3.87
N ASP A 184 -2.71 -3.64 -2.84
CA ASP A 184 -2.80 -4.50 -1.66
C ASP A 184 -3.15 -3.64 -0.43
N ILE A 185 -4.11 -4.12 0.37
CA ILE A 185 -4.57 -3.47 1.58
C ILE A 185 -4.24 -4.37 2.77
N SER A 186 -3.46 -3.85 3.71
CA SER A 186 -3.01 -4.59 4.88
C SER A 186 -3.63 -4.02 6.16
N GLY A 187 -4.69 -4.71 6.61
CA GLY A 187 -5.43 -4.38 7.82
C GLY A 187 -6.33 -3.16 7.68
N TYR A 188 -7.30 -3.12 8.58
CA TYR A 188 -8.28 -2.04 8.69
C TYR A 188 -8.37 -1.55 10.14
N TYR A 189 -8.80 -0.31 10.34
CA TYR A 189 -9.18 0.21 11.64
C TYR A 189 -10.57 -0.29 11.99
N GLU A 190 -10.69 -1.08 13.06
CA GLU A 190 -11.95 -1.74 13.44
C GLU A 190 -12.89 -0.83 14.29
N ILE A 191 -12.34 0.24 14.86
CA ILE A 191 -13.03 1.06 15.86
C ILE A 191 -14.02 2.05 15.24
N ARG A 192 -13.86 2.38 13.96
CA ARG A 192 -14.69 3.37 13.24
C ARG A 192 -15.38 2.71 12.05
N LYS A 193 -16.64 3.06 11.84
CA LYS A 193 -17.37 2.64 10.62
C LYS A 193 -17.54 3.87 9.71
N PRO A 194 -17.31 3.70 8.38
CA PRO A 194 -16.78 2.49 7.75
C PRO A 194 -15.33 2.21 8.16
N ASN A 195 -14.95 0.94 8.18
CA ASN A 195 -13.56 0.57 8.45
C ASN A 195 -12.65 1.07 7.32
N LEU A 196 -11.61 1.84 7.67
CA LEU A 196 -10.65 2.39 6.71
C LEU A 196 -9.30 1.68 6.81
N PRO A 197 -8.52 1.63 5.71
CA PRO A 197 -7.23 0.94 5.67
C PRO A 197 -6.23 1.44 6.71
N ARG A 198 -5.40 0.52 7.21
CA ARG A 198 -4.18 0.83 7.97
C ARG A 198 -2.98 1.03 7.07
N ARG A 199 -2.90 0.25 6.00
CA ARG A 199 -1.82 0.35 5.02
C ARG A 199 -2.36 0.03 3.65
N VAL A 200 -1.87 0.77 2.66
CA VAL A 200 -2.10 0.50 1.24
C VAL A 200 -0.76 0.43 0.54
N PHE A 201 -0.62 -0.56 -0.30
CA PHE A 201 0.54 -0.80 -1.11
C PHE A 201 0.11 -0.84 -2.57
N VAL A 202 0.74 -0.04 -3.42
CA VAL A 202 0.39 0.09 -4.84
C VAL A 202 1.62 -0.14 -5.69
N VAL A 203 1.52 -1.05 -6.65
CA VAL A 203 2.56 -1.33 -7.63
C VAL A 203 2.02 -1.03 -9.02
N CYS A 204 2.65 -0.08 -9.71
CA CYS A 204 2.33 0.32 -11.08
C CYS A 204 3.59 0.19 -11.95
N GLY A 205 3.71 -0.91 -12.71
CA GLY A 205 4.96 -1.25 -13.40
C GLY A 205 6.09 -1.42 -12.37
N GLU A 206 7.18 -0.68 -12.55
CA GLU A 206 8.37 -0.71 -11.68
C GLU A 206 8.30 0.24 -10.47
N ARG A 207 7.16 0.91 -10.26
CA ARG A 207 6.97 1.87 -9.17
C ARG A 207 6.16 1.27 -8.04
N GLU A 208 6.72 1.33 -6.85
CA GLU A 208 6.10 0.86 -5.62
C GLU A 208 5.79 2.04 -4.71
N SER A 209 4.53 2.18 -4.31
CA SER A 209 4.08 3.16 -3.31
C SER A 209 3.59 2.43 -2.07
N ARG A 210 4.01 2.89 -0.89
CA ARG A 210 3.59 2.35 0.40
C ARG A 210 3.05 3.48 1.25
N ILE A 211 1.84 3.33 1.71
CA ILE A 211 1.15 4.31 2.55
C ILE A 211 0.77 3.62 3.86
N ALA A 212 1.25 4.15 4.98
CA ALA A 212 0.88 3.71 6.32
C ALA A 212 0.12 4.85 7.01
N PHE A 213 -1.18 4.65 7.16
CA PHE A 213 -2.06 5.65 7.76
C PHE A 213 -1.85 5.72 9.27
N ARG A 214 -1.87 6.92 9.83
CA ARG A 214 -1.78 7.18 11.27
C ARG A 214 -3.12 7.64 11.82
N ASP A 215 -3.71 8.62 11.16
CA ASP A 215 -4.95 9.24 11.58
C ASP A 215 -5.90 9.37 10.39
N TRP A 216 -7.17 9.04 10.63
CA TRP A 216 -8.27 9.28 9.71
C TRP A 216 -9.29 10.22 10.35
N GLU A 217 -9.72 11.20 9.58
CA GLU A 217 -10.87 12.04 9.91
C GLU A 217 -11.92 11.87 8.83
N VAL A 218 -13.14 11.61 9.24
CA VAL A 218 -14.28 11.42 8.32
C VAL A 218 -15.37 12.39 8.73
N GLY A 219 -15.75 13.25 7.79
CA GLY A 219 -16.88 14.17 7.93
C GLY A 219 -18.12 13.64 7.20
N HIS A 220 -19.24 13.81 7.78
CA HIS A 220 -20.55 13.55 7.17
C HIS A 220 -21.03 14.76 6.37
#